data_6799a84c812217f1cd601b96deab2e02
#
_entry.id   6799a84c812217f1cd601b96deab2e02
#
_cell.length_a   1.000
_cell.length_b   1.000
_cell.length_c   1.000
_cell.angle_alpha   90.00
_cell.angle_beta   90.00
_cell.angle_gamma   90.00
#
_symmetry.space_group_name_H-M   'P 1'
#
loop_
_entity.id
_entity.type
_entity.pdbx_description
1 polymer ?
#
loop_
_entity_poly.entity_id
_entity_poly.type
_entity_poly.pdbx_seq_one_letter_code
_entity_poly.pdbx_strand_id
1 'polypeptide(L)'
;MRQKNKCRRKMLNKMEVVQKRKRDFVFAFRQSVPVMLGYIFLGIAFGLLLQDAGYSFWWALLSSVVIYAGSMQFVLVTLLTGGAGLFYTAIMTLFINGRHIFYGLSFVEKFKKMGKLYPYMIFSLTDETYSVLCGTRTPEDLHEDKVFFWISFLDHCYWILGSVIGAVAGSYITFDSTGIDFSMTALFIVIVVEQWQNAKSHFPAILGAGCGIVWLLILGPDRFLLPALCSCVVVLLVTRRRYPIEAQEGR
;
A
#
# COMPACT_ATOMS: atom_id res chain seq x y z
N MET A 1 -38.92 8.57 40.08
CA MET A 1 -38.30 7.27 39.70
C MET A 1 -38.06 7.08 38.21
N ARG A 2 -38.98 7.38 37.29
CA ARG A 2 -38.84 7.19 35.82
C ARG A 2 -37.65 7.92 35.18
N GLN A 3 -37.36 9.14 35.62
CA GLN A 3 -36.29 9.96 35.05
C GLN A 3 -34.87 9.44 35.40
N LYS A 4 -34.70 8.94 36.63
CA LYS A 4 -33.45 8.35 37.12
C LYS A 4 -33.11 7.04 36.38
N ASN A 5 -34.13 6.22 36.05
CA ASN A 5 -33.97 5.01 35.26
C ASN A 5 -33.66 5.29 33.80
N LYS A 6 -34.18 6.37 33.21
CA LYS A 6 -33.89 6.80 31.84
C LYS A 6 -32.43 7.30 31.69
N CYS A 7 -31.93 8.03 32.71
CA CYS A 7 -30.57 8.50 32.78
C CYS A 7 -29.57 7.33 32.93
N ARG A 8 -29.87 6.38 33.82
CA ARG A 8 -29.06 5.18 34.05
C ARG A 8 -28.96 4.31 32.77
N ARG A 9 -30.06 4.08 32.03
CA ARG A 9 -30.05 3.38 30.74
C ARG A 9 -29.19 4.08 29.68
N LYS A 10 -29.29 5.42 29.59
CA LYS A 10 -28.42 6.18 28.66
C LYS A 10 -26.94 6.06 28.98
N MET A 11 -26.58 6.07 30.29
CA MET A 11 -25.19 5.86 30.70
C MET A 11 -24.70 4.44 30.38
N LEU A 12 -25.49 3.41 30.66
CA LEU A 12 -25.14 2.03 30.36
C LEU A 12 -24.93 1.82 28.85
N ASN A 13 -25.85 2.29 28.00
CA ASN A 13 -25.70 2.23 26.54
C ASN A 13 -24.47 2.98 26.07
N LYS A 14 -24.14 4.14 26.65
CA LYS A 14 -22.94 4.90 26.30
C LYS A 14 -21.66 4.15 26.69
N MET A 15 -21.65 3.50 27.84
CA MET A 15 -20.52 2.67 28.31
C MET A 15 -20.34 1.44 27.43
N GLU A 16 -21.40 0.75 27.03
CA GLU A 16 -21.34 -0.40 26.10
C GLU A 16 -20.79 0.00 24.76
N VAL A 17 -21.25 1.13 24.21
CA VAL A 17 -20.74 1.65 22.91
C VAL A 17 -19.25 2.00 22.99
N VAL A 18 -18.79 2.63 24.08
CA VAL A 18 -17.39 2.97 24.29
C VAL A 18 -16.54 1.69 24.42
N GLN A 19 -17.04 0.73 25.20
CA GLN A 19 -16.34 -0.54 25.41
C GLN A 19 -16.23 -1.36 24.10
N LYS A 20 -17.29 -1.37 23.29
CA LYS A 20 -17.28 -2.03 21.97
C LYS A 20 -16.30 -1.35 21.01
N ARG A 21 -16.27 -0.01 20.95
CA ARG A 21 -15.29 0.74 20.14
C ARG A 21 -13.84 0.42 20.55
N LYS A 22 -13.57 0.28 21.85
CA LYS A 22 -12.24 -0.07 22.35
C LYS A 22 -11.85 -1.49 21.92
N ARG A 23 -12.80 -2.41 21.90
CA ARG A 23 -12.58 -3.79 21.43
C ARG A 23 -12.33 -3.83 19.91
N ASP A 24 -13.11 -3.08 19.10
CA ASP A 24 -12.90 -2.94 17.66
C ASP A 24 -11.46 -2.47 17.37
N PHE A 25 -11.00 -1.44 18.08
CA PHE A 25 -9.64 -0.89 17.93
C PHE A 25 -8.55 -1.90 18.33
N VAL A 26 -8.69 -2.54 19.50
CA VAL A 26 -7.69 -3.52 19.98
C VAL A 26 -7.60 -4.71 19.04
N PHE A 27 -8.71 -5.17 18.50
CA PHE A 27 -8.72 -6.24 17.52
C PHE A 27 -8.01 -5.80 16.23
N ALA A 28 -8.36 -4.63 15.69
CA ALA A 28 -7.73 -4.07 14.50
C ALA A 28 -6.21 -3.88 14.68
N PHE A 29 -5.78 -3.35 15.82
CA PHE A 29 -4.37 -3.19 16.16
C PHE A 29 -3.61 -4.54 16.11
N ARG A 30 -4.19 -5.60 16.68
CA ARG A 30 -3.55 -6.92 16.64
C ARG A 30 -3.40 -7.46 15.21
N GLN A 31 -4.38 -7.22 14.35
CA GLN A 31 -4.34 -7.64 12.96
C GLN A 31 -3.32 -6.85 12.13
N SER A 32 -3.10 -5.57 12.46
CA SER A 32 -2.15 -4.69 11.75
C SER A 32 -0.70 -4.81 12.22
N VAL A 33 -0.40 -5.50 13.33
CA VAL A 33 0.98 -5.66 13.86
C VAL A 33 1.98 -6.19 12.84
N PRO A 34 1.68 -7.20 12.02
CA PRO A 34 2.63 -7.68 11.00
C PRO A 34 2.98 -6.58 9.99
N VAL A 35 1.98 -5.81 9.54
CA VAL A 35 2.18 -4.67 8.62
C VAL A 35 2.96 -3.55 9.29
N MET A 36 2.70 -3.28 10.57
CA MET A 36 3.43 -2.28 11.35
C MET A 36 4.94 -2.48 11.28
N LEU A 37 5.42 -3.71 11.48
CA LEU A 37 6.86 -4.01 11.44
C LEU A 37 7.44 -3.73 10.05
N GLY A 38 6.78 -4.19 8.99
CA GLY A 38 7.20 -3.95 7.60
C GLY A 38 7.17 -2.46 7.24
N TYR A 39 6.07 -1.78 7.56
CA TYR A 39 5.88 -0.37 7.20
C TYR A 39 6.81 0.59 7.92
N ILE A 40 7.08 0.38 9.20
CA ILE A 40 8.06 1.19 9.92
C ILE A 40 9.44 1.00 9.31
N PHE A 41 9.86 -0.23 9.04
CA PHE A 41 11.17 -0.51 8.46
C PHE A 41 11.31 0.09 7.04
N LEU A 42 10.37 -0.20 6.15
CA LEU A 42 10.38 0.32 4.77
C LEU A 42 10.16 1.84 4.72
N GLY A 43 9.33 2.38 5.60
CA GLY A 43 9.15 3.80 5.74
C GLY A 43 10.44 4.51 6.16
N ILE A 44 11.19 3.96 7.13
CA ILE A 44 12.51 4.49 7.51
C ILE A 44 13.44 4.49 6.30
N ALA A 45 13.51 3.39 5.55
CA ALA A 45 14.33 3.30 4.34
C ALA A 45 13.93 4.36 3.30
N PHE A 46 12.63 4.55 3.05
CA PHE A 46 12.12 5.60 2.17
C PHE A 46 12.51 7.00 2.64
N GLY A 47 12.35 7.29 3.94
CA GLY A 47 12.68 8.59 4.51
C GLY A 47 14.17 8.90 4.40
N LEU A 48 15.04 7.91 4.64
CA LEU A 48 16.49 8.02 4.47
C LEU A 48 16.86 8.34 3.01
N LEU A 49 16.32 7.57 2.05
CA LEU A 49 16.55 7.79 0.62
C LEU A 49 16.10 9.18 0.15
N LEU A 50 14.94 9.62 0.61
CA LEU A 50 14.41 10.92 0.25
C LEU A 50 15.28 12.06 0.81
N GLN A 51 15.80 11.91 2.03
CA GLN A 51 16.72 12.85 2.65
C GLN A 51 18.07 12.87 1.92
N ASP A 52 18.61 11.71 1.55
CA ASP A 52 19.85 11.59 0.78
C ASP A 52 19.74 12.25 -0.60
N ALA A 53 18.55 12.18 -1.21
CA ALA A 53 18.20 12.89 -2.43
C ALA A 53 18.07 14.43 -2.26
N GLY A 54 18.32 14.97 -1.06
CA GLY A 54 18.27 16.40 -0.76
C GLY A 54 16.91 16.96 -0.38
N TYR A 55 15.91 16.10 -0.15
CA TYR A 55 14.56 16.50 0.23
C TYR A 55 14.38 16.45 1.75
N SER A 56 13.88 17.53 2.35
CA SER A 56 13.66 17.61 3.79
C SER A 56 12.54 16.69 4.29
N PHE A 57 12.50 16.44 5.61
CA PHE A 57 11.47 15.61 6.25
C PHE A 57 10.02 16.05 5.96
N TRP A 58 9.79 17.33 5.61
CA TRP A 58 8.48 17.82 5.20
C TRP A 58 7.96 17.13 3.92
N TRP A 59 8.86 16.82 3.00
CA TRP A 59 8.52 16.09 1.79
C TRP A 59 8.21 14.63 2.08
N ALA A 60 8.92 14.01 3.03
CA ALA A 60 8.62 12.67 3.51
C ALA A 60 7.23 12.61 4.16
N LEU A 61 6.92 13.57 5.03
CA LEU A 61 5.60 13.69 5.66
C LEU A 61 4.50 13.91 4.61
N LEU A 62 4.66 14.89 3.73
CA LEU A 62 3.66 15.25 2.72
C LEU A 62 3.38 14.08 1.77
N SER A 63 4.43 13.46 1.22
CA SER A 63 4.27 12.34 0.29
C SER A 63 3.65 11.13 0.98
N SER A 64 3.99 10.82 2.21
CA SER A 64 3.42 9.70 2.96
C SER A 64 1.96 9.92 3.32
N VAL A 65 1.54 11.16 3.58
CA VAL A 65 0.13 11.50 3.87
C VAL A 65 -0.71 11.55 2.60
N VAL A 66 -0.18 12.08 1.48
CA VAL A 66 -0.99 12.39 0.29
C VAL A 66 -0.88 11.31 -0.78
N ILE A 67 0.29 10.71 -0.96
CA ILE A 67 0.51 9.68 -2.00
C ILE A 67 0.22 8.29 -1.43
N TYR A 68 0.79 7.95 -0.29
CA TYR A 68 0.61 6.68 0.43
C TYR A 68 0.64 5.45 -0.50
N ALA A 69 1.67 5.36 -1.31
CA ALA A 69 1.89 4.25 -2.24
C ALA A 69 3.37 3.85 -2.18
N GLY A 70 3.73 2.97 -1.25
CA GLY A 70 5.10 2.63 -0.88
C GLY A 70 6.04 2.42 -2.08
N SER A 71 5.74 1.46 -2.95
CA SER A 71 6.56 1.19 -4.14
C SER A 71 6.68 2.40 -5.07
N MET A 72 5.58 3.17 -5.27
CA MET A 72 5.65 4.38 -6.10
C MET A 72 6.44 5.50 -5.44
N GLN A 73 6.43 5.60 -4.10
CA GLN A 73 7.22 6.61 -3.40
C GLN A 73 8.72 6.35 -3.51
N PHE A 74 9.18 5.11 -3.49
CA PHE A 74 10.57 4.78 -3.81
C PHE A 74 10.94 5.16 -5.25
N VAL A 75 10.11 4.82 -6.22
CA VAL A 75 10.32 5.21 -7.63
C VAL A 75 10.26 6.73 -7.79
N LEU A 76 9.41 7.42 -7.01
CA LEU A 76 9.33 8.88 -7.03
C LEU A 76 10.67 9.54 -6.68
N VAL A 77 11.43 9.00 -5.72
CA VAL A 77 12.78 9.52 -5.40
C VAL A 77 13.66 9.46 -6.63
N THR A 78 13.70 8.32 -7.33
CA THR A 78 14.47 8.16 -8.58
C THR A 78 14.00 9.12 -9.69
N LEU A 79 12.70 9.32 -9.82
CA LEU A 79 12.14 10.24 -10.82
C LEU A 79 12.49 11.71 -10.53
N LEU A 80 12.48 12.09 -9.26
CA LEU A 80 12.83 13.44 -8.82
C LEU A 80 14.32 13.71 -9.02
N THR A 81 15.19 12.80 -8.63
CA THR A 81 16.66 12.94 -8.81
C THR A 81 17.07 12.90 -10.27
N GLY A 82 16.37 12.11 -11.10
CA GLY A 82 16.58 12.02 -12.55
C GLY A 82 15.97 13.19 -13.35
N GLY A 83 15.27 14.13 -12.71
CA GLY A 83 14.62 15.25 -13.41
C GLY A 83 13.52 14.82 -14.37
N ALA A 84 12.79 13.75 -14.06
CA ALA A 84 11.76 13.20 -14.93
C ALA A 84 10.60 14.18 -15.15
N GLY A 85 10.15 14.29 -16.40
CA GLY A 85 9.01 15.14 -16.75
C GLY A 85 7.69 14.61 -16.19
N LEU A 86 6.71 15.52 -15.98
CA LEU A 86 5.40 15.19 -15.39
C LEU A 86 4.65 14.10 -16.15
N PHE A 87 4.71 14.11 -17.48
CA PHE A 87 4.05 13.11 -18.32
C PHE A 87 4.62 11.70 -18.09
N TYR A 88 5.95 11.59 -18.04
CA TYR A 88 6.62 10.32 -17.74
C TYR A 88 6.27 9.83 -16.34
N THR A 89 6.31 10.72 -15.35
CA THR A 89 5.92 10.41 -13.96
C THR A 89 4.47 9.92 -13.87
N ALA A 90 3.54 10.56 -14.59
CA ALA A 90 2.13 10.14 -14.59
C ALA A 90 1.95 8.73 -15.18
N ILE A 91 2.63 8.42 -16.28
CA ILE A 91 2.58 7.09 -16.89
C ILE A 91 3.19 6.04 -15.95
N MET A 92 4.35 6.31 -15.37
CA MET A 92 4.97 5.40 -14.39
C MET A 92 4.07 5.15 -13.18
N THR A 93 3.44 6.21 -12.67
CA THR A 93 2.47 6.10 -11.58
C THR A 93 1.30 5.20 -11.95
N LEU A 94 0.76 5.35 -13.15
CA LEU A 94 -0.34 4.51 -13.64
C LEU A 94 0.06 3.02 -13.73
N PHE A 95 1.23 2.73 -14.24
CA PHE A 95 1.70 1.35 -14.37
C PHE A 95 2.00 0.70 -13.02
N ILE A 96 2.69 1.40 -12.12
CA ILE A 96 3.06 0.86 -10.80
C ILE A 96 1.82 0.72 -9.92
N ASN A 97 0.96 1.74 -9.88
CA ASN A 97 -0.21 1.76 -9.02
C ASN A 97 -1.48 1.17 -9.66
N GLY A 98 -1.44 0.78 -10.94
CA GLY A 98 -2.60 0.21 -11.65
C GLY A 98 -3.21 -1.00 -10.94
N ARG A 99 -2.42 -1.77 -10.22
CA ARG A 99 -2.87 -2.89 -9.39
C ARG A 99 -3.86 -2.50 -8.29
N HIS A 100 -3.76 -1.28 -7.73
CA HIS A 100 -4.69 -0.80 -6.71
C HIS A 100 -6.13 -0.67 -7.23
N ILE A 101 -6.34 -0.51 -8.55
CA ILE A 101 -7.66 -0.51 -9.18
C ILE A 101 -8.35 -1.86 -8.95
N PHE A 102 -7.62 -2.98 -9.11
CA PHE A 102 -8.17 -4.32 -8.91
C PHE A 102 -8.48 -4.61 -7.45
N TYR A 103 -7.63 -4.16 -6.53
CA TYR A 103 -7.91 -4.25 -5.08
C TYR A 103 -9.15 -3.46 -4.70
N GLY A 104 -9.25 -2.23 -5.22
CA GLY A 104 -10.41 -1.38 -5.02
C GLY A 104 -11.71 -2.03 -5.49
N LEU A 105 -11.71 -2.66 -6.66
CA LEU A 105 -12.89 -3.36 -7.19
C LEU A 105 -13.39 -4.48 -6.26
N SER A 106 -12.50 -5.23 -5.63
CA SER A 106 -12.85 -6.31 -4.70
C SER A 106 -13.55 -5.81 -3.44
N PHE A 107 -13.27 -4.58 -3.00
CA PHE A 107 -13.83 -4.01 -1.77
C PHE A 107 -14.89 -2.93 -1.98
N VAL A 108 -15.18 -2.52 -3.24
CA VAL A 108 -16.12 -1.44 -3.56
C VAL A 108 -17.46 -1.59 -2.84
N GLU A 109 -18.07 -2.78 -2.92
CA GLU A 109 -19.39 -3.01 -2.32
C GLU A 109 -19.38 -2.94 -0.79
N LYS A 110 -18.29 -3.40 -0.15
CA LYS A 110 -18.11 -3.28 1.30
C LYS A 110 -17.90 -1.83 1.72
N PHE A 111 -16.99 -1.14 1.04
CA PHE A 111 -16.62 0.23 1.41
C PHE A 111 -17.72 1.25 1.12
N LYS A 112 -18.55 1.05 0.09
CA LYS A 112 -19.74 1.88 -0.15
C LYS A 112 -20.67 1.93 1.06
N LYS A 113 -20.79 0.84 1.81
CA LYS A 113 -21.61 0.78 3.03
C LYS A 113 -21.06 1.62 4.17
N MET A 114 -19.78 1.99 4.13
CA MET A 114 -19.12 2.80 5.16
C MET A 114 -19.40 4.32 5.02
N GLY A 115 -20.17 4.73 4.03
CA GLY A 115 -20.66 6.11 3.86
C GLY A 115 -19.53 7.11 3.71
N LYS A 116 -19.38 8.05 4.65
CA LYS A 116 -18.37 9.13 4.58
C LYS A 116 -16.92 8.64 4.64
N LEU A 117 -16.67 7.43 5.10
CA LEU A 117 -15.33 6.84 5.16
C LEU A 117 -14.91 6.20 3.82
N TYR A 118 -15.85 6.02 2.88
CA TYR A 118 -15.60 5.36 1.61
C TYR A 118 -14.38 5.92 0.83
N PRO A 119 -14.24 7.24 0.61
CA PRO A 119 -13.10 7.78 -0.14
C PRO A 119 -11.76 7.46 0.53
N TYR A 120 -11.72 7.54 1.87
CA TYR A 120 -10.52 7.22 2.62
C TYR A 120 -10.17 5.73 2.52
N MET A 121 -11.16 4.85 2.61
CA MET A 121 -10.95 3.40 2.51
C MET A 121 -10.39 2.97 1.16
N ILE A 122 -10.84 3.62 0.06
CA ILE A 122 -10.27 3.36 -1.27
C ILE A 122 -8.85 3.91 -1.38
N PHE A 123 -8.61 5.13 -0.87
CA PHE A 123 -7.30 5.76 -0.88
C PHE A 123 -6.26 4.96 -0.08
N SER A 124 -6.64 4.44 1.08
CA SER A 124 -5.73 3.74 2.01
C SER A 124 -5.53 2.26 1.69
N LEU A 125 -6.04 1.77 0.57
CA LEU A 125 -5.96 0.36 0.19
C LEU A 125 -4.64 0.07 -0.54
N THR A 126 -3.59 -0.22 0.20
CA THR A 126 -2.30 -0.71 -0.31
C THR A 126 -2.29 -2.24 -0.45
N ASP A 127 -1.19 -2.81 -0.96
CA ASP A 127 -1.03 -4.27 -1.10
C ASP A 127 -1.16 -4.99 0.24
N GLU A 128 -0.46 -4.48 1.25
CA GLU A 128 -0.40 -5.07 2.58
C GLU A 128 -1.74 -4.90 3.30
N THR A 129 -2.31 -3.69 3.25
CA THR A 129 -3.64 -3.43 3.84
C THR A 129 -4.70 -4.32 3.18
N TYR A 130 -4.67 -4.48 1.85
CA TYR A 130 -5.55 -5.40 1.13
C TYR A 130 -5.41 -6.83 1.64
N SER A 131 -4.19 -7.32 1.77
CA SER A 131 -3.89 -8.67 2.27
C SER A 131 -4.45 -8.91 3.67
N VAL A 132 -4.22 -7.95 4.59
CA VAL A 132 -4.76 -8.02 5.96
C VAL A 132 -6.28 -8.00 5.96
N LEU A 133 -6.92 -7.11 5.19
CA LEU A 133 -8.38 -7.03 5.13
C LEU A 133 -9.02 -8.31 4.56
N CYS A 134 -8.40 -8.93 3.55
CA CYS A 134 -8.84 -10.22 3.01
C CYS A 134 -8.71 -11.36 4.02
N GLY A 135 -7.65 -11.36 4.83
CA GLY A 135 -7.40 -12.39 5.84
C GLY A 135 -8.20 -12.17 7.15
N THR A 136 -8.72 -10.96 7.37
CA THR A 136 -9.39 -10.61 8.63
C THR A 136 -10.80 -11.18 8.68
N ARG A 137 -11.04 -12.10 9.63
CA ARG A 137 -12.38 -12.58 10.00
C ARG A 137 -12.82 -11.84 11.26
N THR A 138 -13.69 -10.85 11.07
CA THR A 138 -14.20 -10.06 12.22
C THR A 138 -15.20 -10.87 13.01
N PRO A 139 -15.05 -11.02 14.35
CA PRO A 139 -16.03 -11.65 15.21
C PRO A 139 -17.40 -10.93 15.15
N GLU A 140 -18.50 -11.68 15.30
CA GLU A 140 -19.87 -11.17 15.19
C GLU A 140 -20.21 -10.06 16.21
N ASP A 141 -19.53 -10.05 17.35
CA ASP A 141 -19.70 -9.06 18.41
C ASP A 141 -18.97 -7.74 18.14
N LEU A 142 -18.15 -7.65 17.06
CA LEU A 142 -17.45 -6.45 16.62
C LEU A 142 -18.10 -5.84 15.37
N HIS A 143 -17.71 -4.60 15.05
CA HIS A 143 -18.18 -3.91 13.86
C HIS A 143 -17.12 -4.01 12.76
N GLU A 144 -17.37 -4.81 11.72
CA GLU A 144 -16.43 -5.04 10.61
C GLU A 144 -15.98 -3.72 9.96
N ASP A 145 -16.91 -2.80 9.71
CA ASP A 145 -16.63 -1.49 9.13
C ASP A 145 -15.62 -0.67 9.95
N LYS A 146 -15.74 -0.70 11.28
CA LYS A 146 -14.82 0.01 12.17
C LYS A 146 -13.48 -0.71 12.29
N VAL A 147 -13.49 -2.04 12.34
CA VAL A 147 -12.25 -2.83 12.33
C VAL A 147 -11.45 -2.53 11.06
N PHE A 148 -12.08 -2.56 9.89
CA PHE A 148 -11.44 -2.27 8.61
C PHE A 148 -10.90 -0.84 8.55
N PHE A 149 -11.68 0.13 9.03
CA PHE A 149 -11.21 1.51 9.13
C PHE A 149 -9.97 1.64 10.02
N TRP A 150 -9.97 1.00 11.21
CA TRP A 150 -8.85 1.09 12.12
C TRP A 150 -7.60 0.39 11.58
N ILE A 151 -7.72 -0.75 10.91
CA ILE A 151 -6.59 -1.41 10.23
C ILE A 151 -5.98 -0.43 9.22
N SER A 152 -6.77 0.06 8.26
CA SER A 152 -6.30 0.97 7.22
C SER A 152 -5.70 2.26 7.77
N PHE A 153 -6.28 2.82 8.84
CA PHE A 153 -5.77 4.03 9.49
C PHE A 153 -4.45 3.80 10.22
N LEU A 154 -4.32 2.68 10.93
CA LEU A 154 -3.10 2.31 11.62
C LEU A 154 -1.95 2.06 10.63
N ASP A 155 -2.21 1.30 9.56
CA ASP A 155 -1.22 1.03 8.52
C ASP A 155 -0.71 2.34 7.89
N HIS A 156 -1.62 3.27 7.58
CA HIS A 156 -1.24 4.60 7.09
C HIS A 156 -0.38 5.37 8.10
N CYS A 157 -0.75 5.34 9.40
CA CYS A 157 0.06 5.97 10.45
C CYS A 157 1.45 5.35 10.58
N TYR A 158 1.58 4.03 10.46
CA TYR A 158 2.87 3.33 10.53
C TYR A 158 3.80 3.76 9.40
N TRP A 159 3.26 3.87 8.18
CA TRP A 159 4.02 4.35 7.03
C TRP A 159 4.51 5.79 7.21
N ILE A 160 3.61 6.70 7.62
CA ILE A 160 3.96 8.10 7.91
C ILE A 160 5.04 8.18 8.98
N LEU A 161 4.86 7.44 10.08
CA LEU A 161 5.79 7.43 11.21
C LEU A 161 7.17 6.94 10.78
N GLY A 162 7.26 5.82 10.07
CA GLY A 162 8.50 5.29 9.54
C GLY A 162 9.20 6.30 8.64
N SER A 163 8.47 6.86 7.67
CA SER A 163 9.01 7.83 6.69
C SER A 163 9.57 9.10 7.37
N VAL A 164 8.87 9.62 8.35
CA VAL A 164 9.32 10.80 9.09
C VAL A 164 10.53 10.48 9.97
N ILE A 165 10.52 9.34 10.67
CA ILE A 165 11.67 8.90 11.47
C ILE A 165 12.90 8.75 10.57
N GLY A 166 12.77 8.09 9.41
CA GLY A 166 13.87 7.92 8.46
C GLY A 166 14.43 9.25 7.95
N ALA A 167 13.56 10.15 7.51
CA ALA A 167 13.98 11.46 7.01
C ALA A 167 14.65 12.34 8.09
N VAL A 168 14.13 12.31 9.33
CA VAL A 168 14.74 13.01 10.46
C VAL A 168 16.09 12.36 10.83
N ALA A 169 16.16 11.04 10.92
CA ALA A 169 17.41 10.35 11.21
C ALA A 169 18.49 10.63 10.15
N GLY A 170 18.12 10.62 8.86
CA GLY A 170 19.02 10.95 7.75
C GLY A 170 19.55 12.38 7.77
N SER A 171 18.83 13.32 8.42
CA SER A 171 19.33 14.71 8.55
C SER A 171 20.43 14.87 9.60
N TYR A 172 20.54 13.94 10.55
CA TYR A 172 21.55 13.97 11.63
C TYR A 172 22.73 13.03 11.41
N ILE A 173 22.51 11.97 10.62
CA ILE A 173 23.50 10.93 10.38
C ILE A 173 23.89 11.00 8.91
N THR A 174 25.16 11.29 8.62
CA THR A 174 25.71 11.07 7.27
C THR A 174 25.75 9.56 7.02
N PHE A 175 24.73 9.03 6.41
CA PHE A 175 24.57 7.62 6.15
C PHE A 175 25.16 7.31 4.77
N ASP A 176 25.93 6.23 4.68
CA ASP A 176 26.24 5.64 3.37
C ASP A 176 24.96 4.97 2.83
N SER A 177 24.34 5.58 1.85
CA SER A 177 23.06 5.10 1.27
C SER A 177 23.20 3.81 0.45
N THR A 178 24.42 3.33 0.22
CA THR A 178 24.73 2.16 -0.64
C THR A 178 23.92 0.90 -0.28
N GLY A 179 23.54 0.72 1.00
CA GLY A 179 22.69 -0.39 1.44
C GLY A 179 21.18 -0.11 1.39
N ILE A 180 20.79 1.17 1.36
CA ILE A 180 19.37 1.58 1.39
C ILE A 180 18.73 1.39 0.01
N ASP A 181 19.49 1.60 -1.07
CA ASP A 181 19.04 1.32 -2.45
C ASP A 181 18.60 -0.14 -2.60
N PHE A 182 19.21 -1.05 -1.85
CA PHE A 182 18.80 -2.44 -1.82
C PHE A 182 17.40 -2.64 -1.20
N SER A 183 16.94 -1.75 -0.32
CA SER A 183 15.61 -1.86 0.30
C SER A 183 14.49 -1.81 -0.74
N MET A 184 14.64 -0.98 -1.77
CA MET A 184 13.69 -0.93 -2.89
C MET A 184 13.72 -2.24 -3.70
N THR A 185 14.92 -2.75 -4.01
CA THR A 185 15.07 -4.03 -4.71
C THR A 185 14.48 -5.17 -3.87
N ALA A 186 14.75 -5.21 -2.58
CA ALA A 186 14.18 -6.20 -1.68
C ALA A 186 12.66 -6.14 -1.61
N LEU A 187 12.07 -4.93 -1.56
CA LEU A 187 10.61 -4.74 -1.60
C LEU A 187 10.01 -5.34 -2.87
N PHE A 188 10.58 -5.04 -4.04
CA PHE A 188 10.07 -5.59 -5.30
C PHE A 188 10.26 -7.11 -5.39
N ILE A 189 11.37 -7.65 -4.88
CA ILE A 189 11.58 -9.11 -4.82
C ILE A 189 10.51 -9.76 -3.94
N VAL A 190 10.22 -9.20 -2.76
CA VAL A 190 9.17 -9.72 -1.87
C VAL A 190 7.81 -9.71 -2.57
N ILE A 191 7.45 -8.61 -3.23
CA ILE A 191 6.20 -8.50 -3.99
C ILE A 191 6.13 -9.57 -5.10
N VAL A 192 7.22 -9.77 -5.84
CA VAL A 192 7.28 -10.79 -6.90
C VAL A 192 7.13 -12.19 -6.32
N VAL A 193 7.82 -12.52 -5.22
CA VAL A 193 7.74 -13.83 -4.55
C VAL A 193 6.34 -14.08 -4.03
N GLU A 194 5.73 -13.11 -3.37
CA GLU A 194 4.37 -13.21 -2.83
C GLU A 194 3.34 -13.42 -3.96
N GLN A 195 3.44 -12.61 -5.04
CA GLN A 195 2.58 -12.78 -6.20
C GLN A 195 2.80 -14.13 -6.90
N TRP A 196 4.06 -14.59 -6.99
CA TRP A 196 4.38 -15.90 -7.54
C TRP A 196 3.72 -17.04 -6.75
N GLN A 197 3.82 -17.01 -5.41
CA GLN A 197 3.23 -18.02 -4.55
C GLN A 197 1.70 -18.05 -4.61
N ASN A 198 1.06 -16.88 -4.79
CA ASN A 198 -0.39 -16.74 -4.82
C ASN A 198 -1.00 -16.89 -6.22
N ALA A 199 -0.17 -16.89 -7.28
CA ALA A 199 -0.66 -16.94 -8.66
C ALA A 199 -1.01 -18.35 -9.10
N LYS A 200 -2.20 -18.52 -9.69
CA LYS A 200 -2.62 -19.77 -10.37
C LYS A 200 -1.84 -19.99 -11.69
N SER A 201 -1.34 -18.93 -12.30
CA SER A 201 -0.55 -18.95 -13.53
C SER A 201 0.66 -18.03 -13.42
N HIS A 202 1.83 -18.54 -13.74
CA HIS A 202 3.10 -17.78 -13.72
C HIS A 202 3.40 -17.09 -15.06
N PHE A 203 2.56 -17.28 -16.07
CA PHE A 203 2.75 -16.71 -17.40
C PHE A 203 2.94 -15.19 -17.40
N PRO A 204 2.12 -14.37 -16.66
CA PRO A 204 2.33 -12.93 -16.62
C PRO A 204 3.69 -12.52 -16.03
N ALA A 205 4.16 -13.22 -15.00
CA ALA A 205 5.45 -12.93 -14.36
C ALA A 205 6.62 -13.27 -15.31
N ILE A 206 6.58 -14.42 -15.97
CA ILE A 206 7.60 -14.83 -16.95
C ILE A 206 7.61 -13.88 -18.14
N LEU A 207 6.43 -13.48 -18.64
CA LEU A 207 6.31 -12.51 -19.73
C LEU A 207 6.89 -11.15 -19.33
N GLY A 208 6.56 -10.67 -18.12
CA GLY A 208 7.10 -9.41 -17.60
C GLY A 208 8.62 -9.42 -17.49
N ALA A 209 9.19 -10.49 -16.95
CA ALA A 209 10.64 -10.69 -16.88
C ALA A 209 11.28 -10.72 -18.29
N GLY A 210 10.67 -11.46 -19.22
CA GLY A 210 11.14 -11.52 -20.62
C GLY A 210 11.11 -10.17 -21.31
N CYS A 211 10.01 -9.42 -21.21
CA CYS A 211 9.92 -8.06 -21.74
C CYS A 211 10.95 -7.13 -21.10
N GLY A 212 11.14 -7.22 -19.77
CA GLY A 212 12.14 -6.44 -19.06
C GLY A 212 13.55 -6.68 -19.57
N ILE A 213 13.95 -7.94 -19.70
CA ILE A 213 15.29 -8.32 -20.20
C ILE A 213 15.49 -7.84 -21.64
N VAL A 214 14.51 -8.08 -22.52
CA VAL A 214 14.62 -7.69 -23.94
C VAL A 214 14.83 -6.18 -24.09
N TRP A 215 13.98 -5.38 -23.42
CA TRP A 215 14.08 -3.93 -23.52
C TRP A 215 15.31 -3.35 -22.79
N LEU A 216 15.76 -4.00 -21.71
CA LEU A 216 17.01 -3.63 -21.04
C LEU A 216 18.22 -3.79 -21.97
N LEU A 217 18.26 -4.88 -22.74
CA LEU A 217 19.35 -5.12 -23.71
C LEU A 217 19.29 -4.17 -24.90
N ILE A 218 18.08 -3.71 -25.33
CA ILE A 218 17.92 -2.83 -26.49
C ILE A 218 18.15 -1.37 -26.13
N LEU A 219 17.57 -0.87 -25.01
CA LEU A 219 17.53 0.56 -24.67
C LEU A 219 18.44 0.94 -23.49
N GLY A 220 19.03 -0.04 -22.82
CA GLY A 220 19.85 0.19 -21.63
C GLY A 220 19.00 0.51 -20.36
N PRO A 221 19.67 0.71 -19.21
CA PRO A 221 19.02 0.80 -17.90
C PRO A 221 18.12 2.05 -17.72
N ASP A 222 18.43 3.15 -18.43
CA ASP A 222 17.73 4.42 -18.19
C ASP A 222 16.35 4.51 -18.88
N ARG A 223 16.09 3.70 -19.91
CA ARG A 223 14.91 3.87 -20.78
C ARG A 223 14.09 2.61 -21.01
N PHE A 224 14.51 1.45 -20.50
CA PHE A 224 13.87 0.15 -20.81
C PHE A 224 12.49 -0.02 -20.14
N LEU A 225 12.27 0.59 -18.99
CA LEU A 225 11.16 0.26 -18.10
C LEU A 225 9.79 0.52 -18.74
N LEU A 226 9.61 1.69 -19.35
CA LEU A 226 8.34 2.08 -19.97
C LEU A 226 7.98 1.22 -21.19
N PRO A 227 8.88 0.99 -22.17
CA PRO A 227 8.61 0.07 -23.27
C PRO A 227 8.37 -1.38 -22.82
N ALA A 228 9.08 -1.86 -21.78
CA ALA A 228 8.87 -3.18 -21.22
C ALA A 228 7.45 -3.34 -20.64
N LEU A 229 7.01 -2.36 -19.84
CA LEU A 229 5.66 -2.36 -19.28
C LEU A 229 4.58 -2.28 -20.37
N CYS A 230 4.73 -1.38 -21.34
CA CYS A 230 3.77 -1.24 -22.44
C CYS A 230 3.66 -2.54 -23.25
N SER A 231 4.79 -3.13 -23.64
CA SER A 231 4.79 -4.37 -24.43
C SER A 231 4.22 -5.55 -23.65
N CYS A 232 4.52 -5.65 -22.35
CA CYS A 232 3.95 -6.68 -21.48
C CYS A 232 2.41 -6.55 -21.41
N VAL A 233 1.89 -5.34 -21.18
CA VAL A 233 0.44 -5.09 -21.15
C VAL A 233 -0.22 -5.41 -22.48
N VAL A 234 0.36 -4.99 -23.59
CA VAL A 234 -0.19 -5.29 -24.93
C VAL A 234 -0.25 -6.80 -25.16
N VAL A 235 0.83 -7.54 -24.87
CA VAL A 235 0.85 -9.00 -25.03
C VAL A 235 -0.19 -9.66 -24.12
N LEU A 236 -0.31 -9.23 -22.86
CA LEU A 236 -1.33 -9.77 -21.93
C LEU A 236 -2.74 -9.51 -22.44
N LEU A 237 -3.04 -8.31 -22.96
CA LEU A 237 -4.37 -7.99 -23.51
C LEU A 237 -4.69 -8.83 -24.75
N VAL A 238 -3.74 -9.03 -25.65
CA VAL A 238 -3.91 -9.87 -26.85
C VAL A 238 -4.08 -11.34 -26.47
N THR A 239 -3.34 -11.80 -25.46
CA THR A 239 -3.35 -13.21 -25.04
C THR A 239 -4.50 -13.52 -24.07
N ARG A 240 -5.18 -12.52 -23.52
CA ARG A 240 -6.30 -12.66 -22.57
C ARG A 240 -7.39 -13.62 -23.05
N ARG A 241 -7.66 -13.69 -24.35
CA ARG A 241 -8.65 -14.62 -24.93
C ARG A 241 -8.25 -16.09 -24.84
N ARG A 242 -6.93 -16.38 -24.77
CA ARG A 242 -6.41 -17.77 -24.67
C ARG A 242 -6.16 -18.21 -23.22
N TYR A 243 -5.92 -17.27 -22.33
CA TYR A 243 -5.70 -17.50 -20.90
C TYR A 243 -6.67 -16.59 -20.14
N PRO A 244 -7.92 -17.02 -19.89
CA PRO A 244 -8.81 -16.26 -19.03
C PRO A 244 -8.11 -16.13 -17.67
N ILE A 245 -7.74 -14.89 -17.32
CA ILE A 245 -7.32 -14.55 -15.97
C ILE A 245 -8.61 -14.67 -15.16
N GLU A 246 -8.85 -15.84 -14.56
CA GLU A 246 -9.92 -16.00 -13.60
C GLU A 246 -9.68 -14.95 -12.51
N ALA A 247 -10.61 -14.01 -12.42
CA ALA A 247 -10.65 -13.09 -11.31
C ALA A 247 -10.53 -13.91 -10.03
N GLN A 248 -9.62 -13.53 -9.15
CA GLN A 248 -9.54 -14.12 -7.82
C GLN A 248 -10.84 -13.77 -7.09
N GLU A 249 -11.88 -14.55 -7.33
CA GLU A 249 -13.05 -14.55 -6.45
C GLU A 249 -12.59 -15.16 -5.14
N GLY A 250 -12.59 -14.32 -4.12
CA GLY A 250 -12.23 -14.67 -2.76
C GLY A 250 -13.07 -15.85 -2.27
N ARG A 251 -12.38 -16.90 -1.85
CA ARG A 251 -12.91 -17.89 -0.92
C ARG A 251 -12.57 -17.50 0.50
#